data_a78fbd4db36e846bcf58bee67fd7a1ee
#
_entry.id   a78fbd4db36e846bcf58bee67fd7a1ee
#
_cell.length_a   1.000
_cell.length_b   1.000
_cell.length_c   1.000
_cell.angle_alpha   90.00
_cell.angle_beta   90.00
_cell.angle_gamma   90.00
#
_symmetry.space_group_name_H-M   'P 1'
#
loop_
_entity.id
_entity.type
_entity.pdbx_description
1 polymer ?
#
loop_
_entity_poly.entity_id
_entity_poly.type
_entity_poly.pdbx_seq_one_letter_code
_entity_poly.pdbx_strand_id
1 'polypeptide(L)'
;MEKMYKYTVAGHSFAVSLPEGYTQEEYLQAYLPFVSSDQTVDPLFTLKLAFVDDLRLLNPGIVRECLNDEPPYFWMFERENGEYNFAFSYSKKHPDCILVPANEYKDNVVYVPSSYPSAIIEFALSNAMMLLYTFNTTPYDTLMVHASVVAHDEGAYMFLGRSGTGKSTHSRLWLNHIENTYPF
;
A
#
# COMPACT_ATOMS: atom_id res chain seq x y z
N MET A 1 -5.04 -22.95 -6.73
CA MET A 1 -6.20 -22.01 -6.55
C MET A 1 -5.73 -20.73 -5.89
N GLU A 2 -6.25 -19.57 -6.29
CA GLU A 2 -5.95 -18.30 -5.60
C GLU A 2 -6.41 -18.36 -4.14
N LYS A 3 -5.67 -17.74 -3.25
CA LYS A 3 -6.00 -17.64 -1.83
C LYS A 3 -6.23 -16.19 -1.45
N MET A 4 -7.36 -15.91 -0.83
CA MET A 4 -7.75 -14.58 -0.38
C MET A 4 -7.46 -14.44 1.11
N TYR A 5 -6.84 -13.33 1.48
CA TYR A 5 -6.51 -12.93 2.85
C TYR A 5 -7.21 -11.61 3.17
N LYS A 6 -7.88 -11.53 4.31
CA LYS A 6 -8.57 -10.32 4.76
C LYS A 6 -7.83 -9.66 5.91
N TYR A 7 -7.79 -8.34 5.86
CA TYR A 7 -7.13 -7.48 6.85
C TYR A 7 -8.10 -6.40 7.32
N THR A 8 -7.93 -5.95 8.57
CA THR A 8 -8.67 -4.82 9.13
C THR A 8 -7.70 -3.84 9.78
N VAL A 9 -7.69 -2.61 9.29
CA VAL A 9 -6.86 -1.51 9.79
C VAL A 9 -7.77 -0.34 10.13
N ALA A 10 -7.67 0.20 11.33
CA ALA A 10 -8.48 1.32 11.82
C ALA A 10 -9.99 1.16 11.53
N GLY A 11 -10.52 -0.07 11.69
CA GLY A 11 -11.93 -0.39 11.45
C GLY A 11 -12.32 -0.62 9.99
N HIS A 12 -11.40 -0.48 9.03
CA HIS A 12 -11.65 -0.68 7.61
C HIS A 12 -11.07 -2.03 7.14
N SER A 13 -11.94 -2.86 6.53
CA SER A 13 -11.53 -4.18 6.03
C SER A 13 -11.22 -4.12 4.55
N PHE A 14 -10.17 -4.85 4.14
CA PHE A 14 -9.80 -5.05 2.74
C PHE A 14 -9.27 -6.47 2.52
N ALA A 15 -9.18 -6.91 1.28
CA ALA A 15 -8.73 -8.25 0.94
C ALA A 15 -7.63 -8.24 -0.12
N VAL A 16 -6.68 -9.18 0.02
CA VAL A 16 -5.62 -9.42 -0.95
C VAL A 16 -5.69 -10.86 -1.45
N SER A 17 -5.72 -11.04 -2.76
CA SER A 17 -5.72 -12.35 -3.41
C SER A 17 -4.33 -12.63 -3.98
N LEU A 18 -3.72 -13.73 -3.53
CA LEU A 18 -2.43 -14.20 -4.01
C LEU A 18 -2.59 -15.46 -4.86
N PRO A 19 -1.80 -15.61 -5.93
CA PRO A 19 -1.76 -16.83 -6.74
C PRO A 19 -1.31 -18.05 -5.93
N GLU A 20 -1.58 -19.23 -6.44
CA GLU A 20 -1.07 -20.49 -5.87
C GLU A 20 0.46 -20.47 -5.74
N GLY A 21 0.96 -20.88 -4.58
CA GLY A 21 2.39 -20.85 -4.25
C GLY A 21 2.88 -19.58 -3.57
N TYR A 22 2.03 -18.54 -3.49
CA TYR A 22 2.34 -17.27 -2.81
C TYR A 22 1.55 -17.16 -1.50
N THR A 23 2.22 -16.78 -0.41
CA THR A 23 1.61 -16.75 0.92
C THR A 23 1.72 -15.37 1.57
N GLN A 24 0.79 -15.08 2.51
CA GLN A 24 0.86 -13.83 3.26
C GLN A 24 2.08 -13.77 4.20
N GLU A 25 2.55 -14.92 4.67
CA GLU A 25 3.73 -15.04 5.52
C GLU A 25 5.01 -14.64 4.79
N GLU A 26 5.04 -14.79 3.46
CA GLU A 26 6.17 -14.43 2.63
C GLU A 26 6.06 -12.99 2.09
N TYR A 27 4.89 -12.59 1.58
CA TYR A 27 4.75 -11.33 0.82
C TYR A 27 3.98 -10.21 1.54
N LEU A 28 3.32 -10.51 2.67
CA LEU A 28 2.47 -9.58 3.41
C LEU A 28 2.80 -9.55 4.92
N GLN A 29 4.08 -9.78 5.28
CA GLN A 29 4.52 -9.88 6.68
C GLN A 29 4.12 -8.65 7.52
N ALA A 30 4.25 -7.45 6.97
CA ALA A 30 3.89 -6.21 7.66
C ALA A 30 2.39 -6.12 7.99
N TYR A 31 1.57 -6.91 7.32
CA TYR A 31 0.10 -6.93 7.49
C TYR A 31 -0.40 -8.06 8.39
N LEU A 32 0.45 -9.01 8.78
CA LEU A 32 0.05 -10.13 9.65
C LEU A 32 -0.61 -9.68 10.97
N PRO A 33 -0.16 -8.60 11.64
CA PRO A 33 -0.84 -8.10 12.85
C PRO A 33 -2.27 -7.62 12.60
N PHE A 34 -2.65 -7.36 11.36
CA PHE A 34 -3.95 -6.81 10.95
C PHE A 34 -4.86 -7.85 10.30
N VAL A 35 -4.51 -9.14 10.35
CA VAL A 35 -5.36 -10.20 9.82
C VAL A 35 -6.73 -10.12 10.49
N SER A 36 -7.79 -10.01 9.68
CA SER A 36 -9.15 -9.86 10.17
C SER A 36 -9.61 -11.10 10.95
N SER A 37 -10.10 -10.89 12.15
CA SER A 37 -10.75 -11.93 12.95
C SER A 37 -12.15 -12.26 12.43
N ASP A 38 -12.82 -11.30 11.80
CA ASP A 38 -14.14 -11.46 11.19
C ASP A 38 -14.03 -11.60 9.66
N GLN A 39 -14.21 -12.81 9.18
CA GLN A 39 -14.17 -13.13 7.75
C GLN A 39 -15.48 -12.83 7.03
N THR A 40 -16.55 -12.46 7.75
CA THR A 40 -17.88 -12.20 7.17
C THR A 40 -18.04 -10.76 6.68
N VAL A 41 -17.22 -9.82 7.15
CA VAL A 41 -17.26 -8.42 6.72
C VAL A 41 -16.82 -8.30 5.27
N ASP A 42 -17.64 -7.60 4.48
CA ASP A 42 -17.29 -7.30 3.09
C ASP A 42 -16.12 -6.30 3.05
N PRO A 43 -15.08 -6.56 2.25
CA PRO A 43 -13.95 -5.67 2.14
C PRO A 43 -14.33 -4.40 1.37
N LEU A 44 -13.80 -3.24 1.78
CA LEU A 44 -13.95 -1.98 1.05
C LEU A 44 -13.35 -2.07 -0.36
N PHE A 45 -12.24 -2.81 -0.49
CA PHE A 45 -11.62 -3.11 -1.76
C PHE A 45 -10.94 -4.48 -1.74
N THR A 46 -10.74 -5.02 -2.93
CA THR A 46 -9.92 -6.20 -3.16
C THR A 46 -8.71 -5.84 -4.01
N LEU A 47 -7.56 -6.45 -3.73
CA LEU A 47 -6.35 -6.36 -4.53
C LEU A 47 -5.90 -7.75 -4.93
N LYS A 48 -5.79 -8.01 -6.22
CA LYS A 48 -5.25 -9.25 -6.77
C LYS A 48 -3.82 -9.04 -7.25
N LEU A 49 -2.90 -9.94 -6.88
CA LEU A 49 -1.60 -10.06 -7.52
C LEU A 49 -1.72 -10.89 -8.80
N ALA A 50 -1.21 -10.37 -9.90
CA ALA A 50 -1.14 -11.09 -11.18
C ALA A 50 0.24 -10.94 -11.82
N PHE A 51 0.65 -11.95 -12.58
CA PHE A 51 1.93 -11.95 -13.29
C PHE A 51 1.72 -11.77 -14.78
N VAL A 52 2.68 -11.08 -15.41
CA VAL A 52 2.76 -10.91 -16.86
C VAL A 52 4.21 -11.12 -17.32
N ASP A 53 4.38 -11.42 -18.57
CA ASP A 53 5.75 -11.53 -19.15
C ASP A 53 6.36 -10.16 -19.37
N ASP A 54 5.53 -9.16 -19.76
CA ASP A 54 5.95 -7.80 -20.04
C ASP A 54 4.84 -6.80 -19.73
N LEU A 55 5.11 -5.81 -18.89
CA LEU A 55 4.15 -4.76 -18.53
C LEU A 55 3.68 -3.92 -19.72
N ARG A 56 4.47 -3.83 -20.79
CA ARG A 56 4.09 -3.11 -22.02
C ARG A 56 2.89 -3.73 -22.72
N LEU A 57 2.60 -5.02 -22.49
CA LEU A 57 1.45 -5.71 -23.05
C LEU A 57 0.12 -5.26 -22.43
N LEU A 58 0.15 -4.61 -21.27
CA LEU A 58 -1.05 -4.16 -20.57
C LEU A 58 -1.66 -2.89 -21.16
N ASN A 59 -0.94 -2.18 -22.04
CA ASN A 59 -1.35 -0.87 -22.57
C ASN A 59 -1.89 0.05 -21.45
N PRO A 60 -1.04 0.51 -20.51
CA PRO A 60 -1.50 1.17 -19.28
C PRO A 60 -2.20 2.52 -19.52
N GLY A 61 -2.16 3.06 -20.73
CA GLY A 61 -2.69 4.36 -21.07
C GLY A 61 -1.60 5.41 -21.34
N ILE A 62 -2.00 6.67 -21.37
CA ILE A 62 -1.10 7.81 -21.62
C ILE A 62 -0.55 8.30 -20.27
N VAL A 63 0.77 8.43 -20.17
CA VAL A 63 1.41 9.05 -19.00
C VAL A 63 0.91 10.47 -18.81
N ARG A 64 0.33 10.77 -17.66
CA ARG A 64 -0.09 12.12 -17.28
C ARG A 64 0.92 12.79 -16.37
N GLU A 65 1.39 12.08 -15.37
CA GLU A 65 2.29 12.66 -14.37
C GLU A 65 3.19 11.61 -13.73
N CYS A 66 4.38 12.05 -13.30
CA CYS A 66 5.21 11.36 -12.31
C CYS A 66 5.13 12.18 -11.04
N LEU A 67 4.52 11.61 -10.00
CA LEU A 67 4.11 12.34 -8.80
C LEU A 67 5.27 12.70 -7.85
N ASN A 68 6.47 12.15 -8.08
CA ASN A 68 7.64 12.42 -7.25
C ASN A 68 8.95 12.41 -8.04
N ASP A 69 9.92 13.18 -7.57
CA ASP A 69 11.21 13.40 -8.22
C ASP A 69 12.29 12.40 -7.79
N GLU A 70 12.07 11.71 -6.67
CA GLU A 70 12.99 10.72 -6.08
C GLU A 70 12.31 9.35 -5.96
N PRO A 71 13.07 8.24 -6.00
CA PRO A 71 12.50 6.92 -5.83
C PRO A 71 11.89 6.71 -4.43
N PRO A 72 10.83 5.90 -4.30
CA PRO A 72 10.14 5.24 -5.41
C PRO A 72 9.35 6.21 -6.28
N TYR A 73 9.35 5.98 -7.59
CA TYR A 73 8.60 6.78 -8.55
C TYR A 73 7.17 6.28 -8.69
N PHE A 74 6.23 7.21 -8.74
CA PHE A 74 4.80 6.95 -8.93
C PHE A 74 4.35 7.63 -10.21
N TRP A 75 3.79 6.87 -11.15
CA TRP A 75 3.19 7.41 -12.37
C TRP A 75 1.70 7.22 -12.37
N MET A 76 1.03 8.19 -12.95
CA MET A 76 -0.38 8.15 -13.26
C MET A 76 -0.56 8.07 -14.76
N PHE A 77 -1.31 7.08 -15.22
CA PHE A 77 -1.64 6.85 -16.62
C PHE A 77 -3.14 7.01 -16.82
N GLU A 78 -3.56 7.85 -17.74
CA GLU A 78 -4.97 7.98 -18.09
C GLU A 78 -5.35 6.99 -19.18
N ARG A 79 -6.41 6.22 -18.94
CA ARG A 79 -7.01 5.30 -19.89
C ARG A 79 -7.93 6.08 -20.87
N GLU A 80 -8.31 5.46 -21.99
CA GLU A 80 -9.22 6.03 -22.98
C GLU A 80 -10.61 6.39 -22.41
N ASN A 81 -11.04 5.68 -21.38
CA ASN A 81 -12.31 5.93 -20.68
C ASN A 81 -12.23 7.03 -19.60
N GLY A 82 -11.09 7.70 -19.45
CA GLY A 82 -10.86 8.75 -18.45
C GLY A 82 -10.52 8.25 -17.05
N GLU A 83 -10.47 6.92 -16.83
CA GLU A 83 -10.00 6.34 -15.56
C GLU A 83 -8.46 6.30 -15.53
N TYR A 84 -7.89 6.01 -14.36
CA TYR A 84 -6.45 5.99 -14.17
C TYR A 84 -5.91 4.62 -13.79
N ASN A 85 -4.76 4.28 -14.38
CA ASN A 85 -3.86 3.26 -13.87
C ASN A 85 -2.70 3.93 -13.15
N PHE A 86 -2.07 3.19 -12.24
CA PHE A 86 -0.90 3.68 -11.49
C PHE A 86 0.26 2.72 -11.69
N ALA A 87 1.46 3.25 -11.66
CA ALA A 87 2.65 2.41 -11.70
C ALA A 87 3.66 2.86 -10.66
N PHE A 88 4.43 1.90 -10.17
CA PHE A 88 5.46 2.13 -9.17
C PHE A 88 6.78 1.55 -9.64
N SER A 89 7.90 2.21 -9.30
CA SER A 89 9.24 1.72 -9.63
C SER A 89 10.33 2.37 -8.79
N TYR A 90 11.46 1.70 -8.68
CA TYR A 90 12.71 2.29 -8.20
C TYR A 90 13.50 3.01 -9.30
N SER A 91 13.14 2.82 -10.57
CA SER A 91 13.80 3.44 -11.72
C SER A 91 12.86 4.39 -12.45
N LYS A 92 13.32 5.60 -12.78
CA LYS A 92 12.55 6.57 -13.60
C LYS A 92 12.40 6.15 -15.07
N LYS A 93 13.05 5.06 -15.49
CA LYS A 93 13.08 4.64 -16.91
C LYS A 93 11.84 3.82 -17.31
N HIS A 94 11.36 2.98 -16.42
CA HIS A 94 10.23 2.06 -16.69
C HIS A 94 9.55 1.66 -15.38
N PRO A 95 8.26 1.36 -15.39
CA PRO A 95 7.56 0.76 -14.28
C PRO A 95 8.13 -0.60 -13.88
N ASP A 96 8.13 -0.90 -12.57
CA ASP A 96 8.39 -2.22 -12.04
C ASP A 96 7.08 -3.01 -11.82
N CYS A 97 5.97 -2.31 -11.64
CA CYS A 97 4.63 -2.88 -11.56
C CYS A 97 3.57 -1.87 -12.01
N ILE A 98 2.39 -2.37 -12.37
CA ILE A 98 1.24 -1.56 -12.77
C ILE A 98 0.01 -2.00 -11.96
N LEU A 99 -0.62 -1.05 -11.28
CA LEU A 99 -1.92 -1.19 -10.64
C LEU A 99 -3.01 -0.76 -11.63
N VAL A 100 -3.92 -1.67 -11.89
CA VAL A 100 -5.11 -1.47 -12.73
C VAL A 100 -6.35 -1.52 -11.84
N PRO A 101 -6.89 -0.36 -11.43
CA PRO A 101 -8.13 -0.31 -10.68
C PRO A 101 -9.35 -0.56 -11.58
N ALA A 102 -10.41 -1.08 -10.97
CA ALA A 102 -11.73 -1.21 -11.58
C ALA A 102 -12.81 -0.93 -10.52
N ASN A 103 -14.05 -0.77 -10.98
CA ASN A 103 -15.22 -0.60 -10.11
C ASN A 103 -15.00 0.46 -9.01
N GLU A 104 -14.60 1.67 -9.41
CA GLU A 104 -14.33 2.77 -8.49
C GLU A 104 -13.31 2.40 -7.38
N TYR A 105 -12.20 1.77 -7.78
CA TYR A 105 -11.14 1.28 -6.88
C TYR A 105 -11.56 0.14 -5.93
N LYS A 106 -12.68 -0.54 -6.16
CA LYS A 106 -13.11 -1.68 -5.33
C LYS A 106 -12.51 -3.00 -5.76
N ASP A 107 -12.34 -3.20 -7.07
CA ASP A 107 -11.76 -4.40 -7.66
C ASP A 107 -10.47 -4.05 -8.40
N ASN A 108 -9.34 -4.54 -7.92
CA ASN A 108 -8.05 -4.05 -8.37
C ASN A 108 -7.09 -5.19 -8.67
N VAL A 109 -6.24 -4.99 -9.68
CA VAL A 109 -5.18 -5.94 -10.00
C VAL A 109 -3.84 -5.21 -10.05
N VAL A 110 -2.85 -5.70 -9.32
CA VAL A 110 -1.46 -5.28 -9.49
C VAL A 110 -0.70 -6.32 -10.31
N TYR A 111 -0.14 -5.87 -11.41
CA TYR A 111 0.65 -6.69 -12.33
C TYR A 111 2.14 -6.50 -12.09
N VAL A 112 2.86 -7.62 -12.00
CA VAL A 112 4.31 -7.67 -11.83
C VAL A 112 4.88 -8.62 -12.90
N PRO A 113 6.04 -8.32 -13.52
CA PRO A 113 6.69 -9.29 -14.39
C PRO A 113 7.06 -10.57 -13.65
N SER A 114 6.74 -11.73 -14.24
CA SER A 114 7.00 -13.04 -13.63
C SER A 114 8.49 -13.32 -13.36
N SER A 115 9.38 -12.62 -14.04
CA SER A 115 10.85 -12.73 -13.87
C SER A 115 11.41 -11.88 -12.72
N TYR A 116 10.58 -11.07 -12.05
CA TYR A 116 11.07 -10.14 -11.03
C TYR A 116 11.24 -10.82 -9.66
N PRO A 117 12.20 -10.37 -8.84
CA PRO A 117 12.43 -10.93 -7.51
C PRO A 117 11.29 -10.62 -6.53
N SER A 118 11.19 -11.42 -5.47
CA SER A 118 10.18 -11.28 -4.39
C SER A 118 10.09 -9.86 -3.82
N ALA A 119 11.22 -9.17 -3.67
CA ALA A 119 11.26 -7.79 -3.18
C ALA A 119 10.44 -6.81 -4.04
N ILE A 120 10.35 -7.01 -5.35
CA ILE A 120 9.50 -6.19 -6.22
C ILE A 120 8.03 -6.55 -6.06
N ILE A 121 7.71 -7.80 -5.78
CA ILE A 121 6.33 -8.24 -5.49
C ILE A 121 5.84 -7.59 -4.18
N GLU A 122 6.65 -7.64 -3.12
CA GLU A 122 6.36 -6.97 -1.84
C GLU A 122 6.19 -5.46 -2.00
N PHE A 123 7.09 -4.84 -2.77
CA PHE A 123 7.02 -3.42 -3.11
C PHE A 123 5.73 -3.08 -3.86
N ALA A 124 5.35 -3.87 -4.87
CA ALA A 124 4.14 -3.68 -5.66
C ALA A 124 2.88 -3.79 -4.80
N LEU A 125 2.77 -4.85 -3.99
CA LEU A 125 1.65 -5.07 -3.08
C LEU A 125 1.53 -3.94 -2.06
N SER A 126 2.63 -3.55 -1.40
CA SER A 126 2.63 -2.51 -0.37
C SER A 126 2.19 -1.15 -0.91
N ASN A 127 2.71 -0.73 -2.07
CA ASN A 127 2.34 0.56 -2.67
C ASN A 127 0.91 0.54 -3.22
N ALA A 128 0.48 -0.56 -3.84
CA ALA A 128 -0.89 -0.71 -4.32
C ALA A 128 -1.89 -0.66 -3.15
N MET A 129 -1.65 -1.40 -2.06
CA MET A 129 -2.49 -1.38 -0.86
C MET A 129 -2.55 0.00 -0.22
N MET A 130 -1.41 0.69 -0.08
CA MET A 130 -1.35 2.05 0.47
C MET A 130 -2.22 3.01 -0.33
N LEU A 131 -2.11 3.00 -1.66
CA LEU A 131 -2.89 3.87 -2.54
C LEU A 131 -4.38 3.54 -2.49
N LEU A 132 -4.74 2.27 -2.60
CA LEU A 132 -6.13 1.81 -2.56
C LEU A 132 -6.77 2.06 -1.19
N TYR A 133 -6.04 1.83 -0.11
CA TYR A 133 -6.52 2.13 1.24
C TYR A 133 -6.84 3.61 1.36
N THR A 134 -5.94 4.50 0.91
CA THR A 134 -6.16 5.95 0.94
C THR A 134 -7.43 6.33 0.17
N PHE A 135 -7.60 5.85 -1.07
CA PHE A 135 -8.78 6.20 -1.88
C PHE A 135 -10.09 5.67 -1.30
N ASN A 136 -10.08 4.45 -0.77
CA ASN A 136 -11.30 3.82 -0.25
C ASN A 136 -11.66 4.26 1.17
N THR A 137 -10.74 4.81 1.96
CA THR A 137 -11.03 5.23 3.35
C THR A 137 -11.24 6.73 3.52
N THR A 138 -10.77 7.56 2.57
CA THR A 138 -11.01 9.01 2.57
C THR A 138 -12.51 9.40 2.71
N PRO A 139 -13.47 8.69 2.06
CA PRO A 139 -14.89 8.97 2.25
C PRO A 139 -15.41 8.69 3.66
N TYR A 140 -14.64 8.02 4.50
CA TYR A 140 -14.95 7.69 5.90
C TYR A 140 -14.11 8.51 6.88
N ASP A 141 -13.67 9.71 6.49
CA ASP A 141 -12.87 10.64 7.31
C ASP A 141 -11.56 10.02 7.86
N THR A 142 -11.02 9.05 7.14
CA THR A 142 -9.78 8.36 7.53
C THR A 142 -8.63 8.82 6.66
N LEU A 143 -7.55 9.28 7.29
CA LEU A 143 -6.32 9.71 6.63
C LEU A 143 -5.17 8.79 6.99
N MET A 144 -4.41 8.37 5.97
CA MET A 144 -3.14 7.70 6.16
C MET A 144 -2.03 8.74 6.32
N VAL A 145 -1.27 8.66 7.41
CA VAL A 145 -0.22 9.64 7.74
C VAL A 145 1.11 8.92 7.97
N HIS A 146 2.16 9.38 7.29
CA HIS A 146 3.52 8.91 7.57
C HIS A 146 4.08 9.67 8.78
N ALA A 147 3.95 9.09 9.97
CA ALA A 147 4.36 9.66 11.23
C ALA A 147 5.16 8.66 12.08
N SER A 148 5.85 9.16 13.08
CA SER A 148 6.22 8.39 14.27
C SER A 148 5.29 8.81 15.39
N VAL A 149 4.74 7.83 16.13
CA VAL A 149 3.68 8.09 17.12
C VAL A 149 4.10 7.54 18.48
N VAL A 150 3.74 8.27 19.53
CA VAL A 150 3.81 7.79 20.92
C VAL A 150 2.49 8.08 21.61
N ALA A 151 2.10 7.21 22.54
CA ALA A 151 1.04 7.48 23.48
C ALA A 151 1.65 8.08 24.75
N HIS A 152 1.04 9.13 25.32
CA HIS A 152 1.43 9.74 26.57
C HIS A 152 0.17 10.17 27.31
N ASP A 153 0.01 9.70 28.54
CA ASP A 153 -1.22 9.80 29.32
C ASP A 153 -2.46 9.34 28.49
N GLU A 154 -3.44 10.20 28.27
CA GLU A 154 -4.66 9.89 27.53
C GLU A 154 -4.58 10.31 26.03
N GLY A 155 -3.41 10.76 25.54
CA GLY A 155 -3.23 11.29 24.20
C GLY A 155 -2.25 10.50 23.34
N ALA A 156 -2.36 10.68 22.02
CA ALA A 156 -1.38 10.23 21.05
C ALA A 156 -0.71 11.43 20.38
N TYR A 157 0.62 11.41 20.30
CA TYR A 157 1.42 12.49 19.73
C TYR A 157 2.12 12.01 18.47
N MET A 158 1.80 12.65 17.35
CA MET A 158 2.37 12.33 16.03
C MET A 158 3.48 13.29 15.66
N PHE A 159 4.66 12.75 15.35
CA PHE A 159 5.78 13.51 14.82
C PHE A 159 5.78 13.42 13.30
N LEU A 160 5.45 14.50 12.64
CA LEU A 160 5.37 14.63 11.20
C LEU A 160 6.65 15.26 10.62
N GLY A 161 6.96 14.96 9.38
CA GLY A 161 8.08 15.54 8.65
C GLY A 161 8.61 14.62 7.55
N ARG A 162 9.50 15.16 6.71
CA ARG A 162 10.15 14.39 5.64
C ARG A 162 10.96 13.23 6.19
N SER A 163 11.28 12.24 5.34
CA SER A 163 12.21 11.16 5.69
C SER A 163 13.54 11.76 6.16
N GLY A 164 14.17 11.17 7.18
CA GLY A 164 15.45 11.65 7.73
C GLY A 164 15.37 12.85 8.70
N THR A 165 14.20 13.46 8.94
CA THR A 165 14.08 14.61 9.86
C THR A 165 14.18 14.26 11.35
N GLY A 166 14.39 12.99 11.69
CA GLY A 166 14.54 12.56 13.07
C GLY A 166 13.24 12.20 13.80
N LYS A 167 12.13 11.96 13.11
CA LYS A 167 10.84 11.56 13.72
C LYS A 167 11.00 10.41 14.72
N SER A 168 11.61 9.30 14.29
CA SER A 168 11.81 8.12 15.14
C SER A 168 12.83 8.37 16.25
N THR A 169 13.78 9.30 16.08
CA THR A 169 14.68 9.72 17.13
C THR A 169 13.93 10.49 18.20
N HIS A 170 13.03 11.38 17.78
CA HIS A 170 12.21 12.17 18.69
C HIS A 170 11.26 11.29 19.52
N SER A 171 10.59 10.32 18.90
CA SER A 171 9.77 9.33 19.62
C SER A 171 10.59 8.53 20.63
N ARG A 172 11.79 8.09 20.29
CA ARG A 172 12.68 7.40 21.23
C ARG A 172 13.09 8.26 22.41
N LEU A 173 13.32 9.56 22.21
CA LEU A 173 13.61 10.49 23.32
C LEU A 173 12.42 10.60 24.27
N TRP A 174 11.19 10.68 23.74
CA TRP A 174 9.99 10.67 24.56
C TRP A 174 9.89 9.38 25.38
N LEU A 175 10.02 8.21 24.73
CA LEU A 175 9.96 6.90 25.39
C LEU A 175 11.01 6.71 26.49
N ASN A 176 12.19 7.37 26.36
CA ASN A 176 13.28 7.22 27.28
C ASN A 176 13.29 8.27 28.42
N HIS A 177 12.66 9.43 28.23
CA HIS A 177 12.84 10.57 29.13
C HIS A 177 11.53 11.17 29.66
N ILE A 178 10.38 10.77 29.11
CA ILE A 178 9.08 11.28 29.57
C ILE A 178 8.31 10.11 30.15
N GLU A 179 8.00 10.24 31.45
CA GLU A 179 7.20 9.23 32.17
C GLU A 179 5.82 9.08 31.50
N ASN A 180 5.18 7.93 31.68
CA ASN A 180 3.88 7.58 31.08
C ASN A 180 3.85 7.68 29.54
N THR A 181 4.98 7.49 28.87
CA THR A 181 5.05 7.42 27.42
C THR A 181 5.23 5.98 26.96
N TYR A 182 4.43 5.56 25.98
CA TYR A 182 4.40 4.20 25.46
C TYR A 182 4.52 4.21 23.92
N PRO A 183 5.07 3.15 23.31
CA PRO A 183 5.00 3.00 21.85
C PRO A 183 3.55 2.80 21.43
N PHE A 184 3.19 3.44 20.29
CA PHE A 184 1.84 3.35 19.72
C PHE A 184 1.86 2.37 18.55
#